data_1b7f8655ff080ed06e2f36b60de7c09d
#
_entry.id   1b7f8655ff080ed06e2f36b60de7c09d
#
_cell.length_a   1.000
_cell.length_b   1.000
_cell.length_c   1.000
_cell.angle_alpha   90.00
_cell.angle_beta   90.00
_cell.angle_gamma   90.00
#
_symmetry.space_group_name_H-M   'P 1'
#
loop_
_entity.id
_entity.type
_entity.pdbx_description
1 polymer ?
#
loop_
_entity_poly.entity_id
_entity_poly.type
_entity_poly.pdbx_seq_one_letter_code
_entity_poly.pdbx_strand_id
1 'polypeptide(L)'
;MQLGLIWGYWAAQPPDDWVNLTREAERLGYDAVWTSESWGSDAFSPLAHLSAVTDRIRLGTSVVQIAARTPTACAMHAVTLDHLSQGRLILGIGVSGPQVVEGWYGRPFGRPLARTREYVEVLRNAFAREEHLTYDGEFHQHPYTGPGSTGLGKPLKIMTHPLRADLPICIGAEGPKNVAQTCAIADGWLPLYYSPYRPEVYDEAIAGRPEGFEIPLNMIVNVTDDVTAGLIPMKMSIALYIGGMGAKGQNFHTQLMSRMGFEAEAHRVQELFLEGRREEAIAAVPDDFCDEISLVGTPERIRDRLQAFEDSPITMLNVSARSVAELRQAAELILG
;
A
#
# COMPACT_ATOMS: atom_id res chain seq x y z
N MET A 1 -14.37 8.54 10.00
CA MET A 1 -13.12 7.92 9.47
C MET A 1 -13.23 6.40 9.58
N GLN A 2 -12.86 5.61 8.56
CA GLN A 2 -12.77 4.16 8.66
C GLN A 2 -11.45 3.74 9.34
N LEU A 3 -11.43 2.56 9.96
CA LEU A 3 -10.25 2.02 10.65
C LEU A 3 -9.87 0.66 10.05
N GLY A 4 -8.61 0.51 9.66
CA GLY A 4 -8.03 -0.73 9.17
C GLY A 4 -6.91 -1.25 10.06
N LEU A 5 -6.66 -2.54 9.99
CA LEU A 5 -5.50 -3.20 10.61
C LEU A 5 -4.47 -3.51 9.54
N ILE A 6 -3.19 -3.18 9.75
CA ILE A 6 -2.12 -3.55 8.84
C ILE A 6 -1.11 -4.48 9.48
N TRP A 7 -0.88 -5.63 8.84
CA TRP A 7 0.16 -6.59 9.23
C TRP A 7 1.47 -6.37 8.47
N GLY A 8 1.43 -5.63 7.36
CA GLY A 8 2.61 -5.43 6.53
C GLY A 8 3.10 -6.74 5.88
N TYR A 9 4.37 -6.78 5.53
CA TYR A 9 5.09 -8.00 5.16
C TYR A 9 5.78 -8.60 6.38
N TRP A 10 5.93 -9.93 6.38
CA TRP A 10 6.57 -10.62 7.48
C TRP A 10 8.09 -10.41 7.42
N ALA A 11 8.69 -10.26 8.60
CA ALA A 11 10.13 -10.23 8.75
C ALA A 11 10.70 -11.68 8.73
N ALA A 12 11.47 -12.08 9.73
CA ALA A 12 12.00 -13.44 9.82
C ALA A 12 10.91 -14.50 10.15
N GLN A 13 9.82 -14.06 10.77
CA GLN A 13 8.69 -14.89 11.19
C GLN A 13 7.37 -14.12 10.98
N PRO A 14 6.22 -14.82 10.87
CA PRO A 14 4.93 -14.16 10.94
C PRO A 14 4.75 -13.41 12.27
N PRO A 15 3.93 -12.35 12.32
CA PRO A 15 3.60 -11.69 13.57
C PRO A 15 2.93 -12.66 14.56
N ASP A 16 3.24 -12.50 15.85
CA ASP A 16 2.61 -13.31 16.90
C ASP A 16 1.11 -13.04 16.95
N ASP A 17 0.33 -14.10 17.15
CA ASP A 17 -1.13 -14.07 17.39
C ASP A 17 -1.96 -13.29 16.34
N TRP A 18 -1.39 -13.03 15.16
CA TRP A 18 -1.98 -12.18 14.11
C TRP A 18 -3.38 -12.61 13.68
N VAL A 19 -3.70 -13.90 13.74
CA VAL A 19 -5.01 -14.44 13.38
C VAL A 19 -6.06 -14.03 14.43
N ASN A 20 -5.78 -14.24 15.72
CA ASN A 20 -6.72 -13.89 16.79
C ASN A 20 -6.86 -12.36 16.92
N LEU A 21 -5.76 -11.62 16.75
CA LEU A 21 -5.81 -10.15 16.72
C LEU A 21 -6.65 -9.63 15.55
N THR A 22 -6.61 -10.28 14.37
CA THR A 22 -7.49 -9.90 13.25
C THR A 22 -8.96 -10.18 13.55
N ARG A 23 -9.27 -11.32 14.19
CA ARG A 23 -10.66 -11.62 14.63
C ARG A 23 -11.16 -10.61 15.67
N GLU A 24 -10.29 -10.20 16.60
CA GLU A 24 -10.64 -9.17 17.57
C GLU A 24 -10.82 -7.80 16.91
N ALA A 25 -9.97 -7.44 15.93
CA ALA A 25 -10.15 -6.21 15.15
C ALA A 25 -11.51 -6.20 14.44
N GLU A 26 -11.90 -7.31 13.80
CA GLU A 26 -13.23 -7.44 13.19
C GLU A 26 -14.36 -7.25 14.23
N ARG A 27 -14.19 -7.81 15.44
CA ARG A 27 -15.16 -7.67 16.53
C ARG A 27 -15.26 -6.22 17.03
N LEU A 28 -14.16 -5.49 17.02
CA LEU A 28 -14.07 -4.08 17.43
C LEU A 28 -14.55 -3.10 16.34
N GLY A 29 -14.93 -3.58 15.16
CA GLY A 29 -15.48 -2.75 14.09
C GLY A 29 -14.44 -2.23 13.11
N TYR A 30 -13.25 -2.82 13.03
CA TYR A 30 -12.31 -2.51 11.96
C TYR A 30 -12.91 -2.87 10.58
N ASP A 31 -12.74 -1.99 9.62
CA ASP A 31 -13.31 -2.13 8.27
C ASP A 31 -12.49 -3.04 7.37
N ALA A 32 -11.17 -3.06 7.52
CA ALA A 32 -10.29 -3.83 6.66
C ALA A 32 -9.05 -4.35 7.41
N VAL A 33 -8.48 -5.47 6.91
CA VAL A 33 -7.14 -5.94 7.27
C VAL A 33 -6.27 -5.97 6.02
N TRP A 34 -5.03 -5.48 6.15
CA TRP A 34 -4.09 -5.31 5.04
C TRP A 34 -2.82 -6.12 5.25
N THR A 35 -2.36 -6.77 4.18
CA THR A 35 -1.07 -7.45 4.12
C THR A 35 -0.22 -6.87 3.00
N SER A 36 1.08 -6.98 3.12
CA SER A 36 2.02 -6.43 2.14
C SER A 36 2.91 -7.52 1.55
N GLU A 37 3.51 -7.23 0.41
CA GLU A 37 4.47 -8.10 -0.25
C GLU A 37 5.81 -7.39 -0.39
N SER A 38 6.89 -8.12 -0.05
CA SER A 38 8.25 -7.69 -0.28
C SER A 38 9.08 -8.92 -0.73
N TRP A 39 10.38 -8.97 -0.49
CA TRP A 39 11.21 -10.16 -0.76
C TRP A 39 11.20 -11.17 0.41
N GLY A 40 10.05 -11.38 1.01
CA GLY A 40 9.78 -12.27 2.15
C GLY A 40 8.45 -12.97 1.95
N SER A 41 7.41 -12.57 2.69
CA SER A 41 6.06 -13.12 2.53
C SER A 41 5.34 -12.53 1.32
N ASP A 42 4.47 -13.34 0.69
CA ASP A 42 3.48 -12.84 -0.26
C ASP A 42 2.28 -12.22 0.46
N ALA A 43 1.48 -11.44 -0.26
CA ALA A 43 0.33 -10.77 0.33
C ALA A 43 -0.97 -11.60 0.25
N PHE A 44 -1.12 -12.54 -0.68
CA PHE A 44 -2.35 -13.29 -0.86
C PHE A 44 -2.54 -14.44 0.13
N SER A 45 -1.46 -15.20 0.44
CA SER A 45 -1.55 -16.36 1.30
C SER A 45 -2.05 -16.05 2.72
N PRO A 46 -1.55 -15.00 3.40
CA PRO A 46 -2.09 -14.59 4.68
C PRO A 46 -3.56 -14.18 4.61
N LEU A 47 -3.98 -13.44 3.59
CA LEU A 47 -5.38 -13.04 3.41
C LEU A 47 -6.29 -14.24 3.13
N ALA A 48 -5.82 -15.23 2.36
CA ALA A 48 -6.57 -16.46 2.15
C ALA A 48 -6.79 -17.23 3.47
N HIS A 49 -5.78 -17.26 4.35
CA HIS A 49 -5.95 -17.83 5.69
C HIS A 49 -6.96 -17.03 6.53
N LEU A 50 -6.86 -15.69 6.54
CA LEU A 50 -7.79 -14.83 7.27
C LEU A 50 -9.23 -14.93 6.74
N SER A 51 -9.41 -15.14 5.44
CA SER A 51 -10.76 -15.27 4.85
C SER A 51 -11.57 -16.41 5.45
N ALA A 52 -10.90 -17.48 5.92
CA ALA A 52 -11.53 -18.65 6.53
C ALA A 52 -11.90 -18.44 8.01
N VAL A 53 -11.42 -17.38 8.65
CA VAL A 53 -11.57 -17.15 10.10
C VAL A 53 -12.21 -15.80 10.44
N THR A 54 -12.64 -15.07 9.42
CA THR A 54 -13.33 -13.77 9.51
C THR A 54 -14.55 -13.76 8.60
N ASP A 55 -15.56 -12.93 8.92
CA ASP A 55 -16.85 -12.95 8.22
C ASP A 55 -17.17 -11.62 7.50
N ARG A 56 -16.69 -10.48 7.99
CA ARG A 56 -17.10 -9.14 7.53
C ARG A 56 -15.93 -8.24 7.11
N ILE A 57 -14.80 -8.30 7.84
CA ILE A 57 -13.65 -7.44 7.61
C ILE A 57 -13.14 -7.60 6.18
N ARG A 58 -12.95 -6.50 5.47
CA ARG A 58 -12.39 -6.50 4.11
C ARG A 58 -10.94 -6.95 4.14
N LEU A 59 -10.48 -7.57 3.08
CA LEU A 59 -9.15 -8.17 2.96
C LEU A 59 -8.36 -7.42 1.88
N GLY A 60 -7.43 -6.59 2.28
CA GLY A 60 -6.68 -5.73 1.37
C GLY A 60 -5.22 -6.14 1.20
N THR A 61 -4.69 -5.98 -0.01
CA THR A 61 -3.24 -6.03 -0.23
C THR A 61 -2.66 -4.61 -0.31
N SER A 62 -1.59 -4.33 0.42
CA SER A 62 -0.93 -3.00 0.47
C SER A 62 0.60 -3.13 0.40
N VAL A 63 1.16 -3.54 -0.67
CA VAL A 63 0.60 -3.85 -1.99
C VAL A 63 1.17 -5.16 -2.54
N VAL A 64 0.48 -5.77 -3.51
CA VAL A 64 1.07 -6.81 -4.37
C VAL A 64 2.00 -6.14 -5.38
N GLN A 65 3.19 -6.71 -5.58
CA GLN A 65 4.16 -6.19 -6.54
C GLN A 65 3.86 -6.68 -7.96
N ILE A 66 3.62 -5.76 -8.91
CA ILE A 66 3.30 -6.11 -10.30
C ILE A 66 4.44 -6.87 -11.02
N ALA A 67 5.68 -6.75 -10.54
CA ALA A 67 6.82 -7.50 -11.08
C ALA A 67 6.84 -8.98 -10.64
N ALA A 68 6.15 -9.33 -9.54
CA ALA A 68 6.15 -10.67 -8.96
C ALA A 68 5.38 -11.68 -9.80
N ARG A 69 4.36 -11.25 -10.54
CA ARG A 69 3.49 -12.13 -11.33
C ARG A 69 2.90 -11.42 -12.54
N THR A 70 2.49 -12.20 -13.54
CA THR A 70 1.78 -11.65 -14.70
C THR A 70 0.41 -11.11 -14.27
N PRO A 71 -0.18 -10.13 -14.99
CA PRO A 71 -1.50 -9.62 -14.65
C PRO A 71 -2.58 -10.72 -14.66
N THR A 72 -2.49 -11.68 -15.56
CA THR A 72 -3.42 -12.83 -15.61
C THR A 72 -3.27 -13.76 -14.40
N ALA A 73 -2.05 -14.02 -13.93
CA ALA A 73 -1.83 -14.76 -12.69
C ALA A 73 -2.36 -13.98 -11.47
N CYS A 74 -2.15 -12.67 -11.43
CA CYS A 74 -2.70 -11.80 -10.39
C CYS A 74 -4.24 -11.82 -10.41
N ALA A 75 -4.87 -11.76 -11.59
CA ALA A 75 -6.32 -11.89 -11.72
C ALA A 75 -6.83 -13.22 -11.16
N MET A 76 -6.13 -14.34 -11.44
CA MET A 76 -6.51 -15.64 -10.87
C MET A 76 -6.43 -15.65 -9.35
N HIS A 77 -5.37 -15.10 -8.74
CA HIS A 77 -5.26 -14.98 -7.28
C HIS A 77 -6.38 -14.13 -6.71
N ALA A 78 -6.63 -12.95 -7.33
CA ALA A 78 -7.66 -12.02 -6.87
C ALA A 78 -9.06 -12.65 -6.92
N VAL A 79 -9.44 -13.26 -8.04
CA VAL A 79 -10.76 -13.92 -8.20
C VAL A 79 -10.90 -15.09 -7.21
N THR A 80 -9.85 -15.88 -7.03
CA THR A 80 -9.88 -17.00 -6.07
C THR A 80 -10.09 -16.49 -4.65
N LEU A 81 -9.32 -15.49 -4.22
CA LEU A 81 -9.45 -14.93 -2.88
C LEU A 81 -10.78 -14.20 -2.69
N ASP A 82 -11.29 -13.52 -3.72
CA ASP A 82 -12.59 -12.86 -3.67
C ASP A 82 -13.72 -13.88 -3.45
N HIS A 83 -13.65 -15.05 -4.08
CA HIS A 83 -14.58 -16.18 -3.80
C HIS A 83 -14.42 -16.71 -2.37
N LEU A 84 -13.21 -17.00 -1.92
CA LEU A 84 -12.94 -17.49 -0.57
C LEU A 84 -13.45 -16.52 0.50
N SER A 85 -13.35 -15.24 0.24
CA SER A 85 -13.77 -14.16 1.15
C SER A 85 -15.21 -13.69 0.93
N GLN A 86 -15.95 -14.26 -0.03
CA GLN A 86 -17.32 -13.86 -0.35
C GLN A 86 -17.43 -12.36 -0.74
N GLY A 87 -16.52 -11.89 -1.60
CA GLY A 87 -16.56 -10.54 -2.15
C GLY A 87 -15.91 -9.46 -1.27
N ARG A 88 -15.03 -9.84 -0.32
CA ARG A 88 -14.39 -8.89 0.60
C ARG A 88 -13.01 -8.40 0.16
N LEU A 89 -12.47 -8.86 -0.98
CA LEU A 89 -11.12 -8.48 -1.42
C LEU A 89 -11.05 -7.03 -1.90
N ILE A 90 -9.95 -6.35 -1.55
CA ILE A 90 -9.47 -5.10 -2.15
C ILE A 90 -8.07 -5.39 -2.70
N LEU A 91 -7.89 -5.30 -4.01
CA LEU A 91 -6.61 -5.57 -4.65
C LEU A 91 -5.75 -4.32 -4.71
N GLY A 92 -4.81 -4.18 -3.78
CA GLY A 92 -3.78 -3.15 -3.85
C GLY A 92 -2.54 -3.63 -4.59
N ILE A 93 -2.11 -2.91 -5.60
CA ILE A 93 -0.92 -3.21 -6.42
C ILE A 93 0.10 -2.08 -6.38
N GLY A 94 1.36 -2.39 -6.65
CA GLY A 94 2.42 -1.39 -6.67
C GLY A 94 3.63 -1.79 -7.50
N VAL A 95 4.45 -0.81 -7.86
CA VAL A 95 5.61 -1.00 -8.76
C VAL A 95 6.85 -1.50 -8.05
N SER A 96 6.96 -1.33 -6.72
CA SER A 96 8.19 -1.56 -5.95
C SER A 96 9.34 -0.62 -6.39
N GLY A 97 10.56 -0.90 -5.97
CA GLY A 97 11.78 -0.19 -6.37
C GLY A 97 12.64 -1.00 -7.35
N PRO A 98 13.53 -0.33 -8.12
CA PRO A 98 14.38 -1.03 -9.08
C PRO A 98 15.27 -2.10 -8.44
N GLN A 99 15.72 -1.90 -7.20
CA GLN A 99 16.55 -2.88 -6.48
C GLN A 99 15.82 -4.22 -6.25
N VAL A 100 14.54 -4.16 -5.96
CA VAL A 100 13.69 -5.36 -5.75
C VAL A 100 13.29 -5.95 -7.10
N VAL A 101 12.83 -5.12 -8.03
CA VAL A 101 12.35 -5.59 -9.33
C VAL A 101 13.47 -6.25 -10.13
N GLU A 102 14.65 -5.65 -10.17
CA GLU A 102 15.80 -6.19 -10.92
C GLU A 102 16.58 -7.22 -10.11
N GLY A 103 16.79 -6.95 -8.81
CA GLY A 103 17.62 -7.81 -7.95
C GLY A 103 16.92 -9.08 -7.48
N TRP A 104 15.65 -9.02 -7.10
CA TRP A 104 14.89 -10.15 -6.58
C TRP A 104 14.06 -10.86 -7.65
N TYR A 105 13.29 -10.11 -8.44
CA TYR A 105 12.41 -10.69 -9.46
C TYR A 105 13.12 -10.93 -10.79
N GLY A 106 14.34 -10.40 -11.02
CA GLY A 106 15.08 -10.55 -12.27
C GLY A 106 14.33 -9.98 -13.48
N ARG A 107 13.59 -8.90 -13.29
CA ARG A 107 12.80 -8.22 -14.33
C ARG A 107 13.31 -6.80 -14.54
N PRO A 108 13.27 -6.27 -15.78
CA PRO A 108 13.63 -4.88 -15.99
C PRO A 108 12.62 -3.96 -15.30
N PHE A 109 13.10 -2.91 -14.59
CA PHE A 109 12.23 -1.91 -13.96
C PHE A 109 11.50 -1.08 -15.02
N GLY A 110 12.22 -0.55 -16.00
CA GLY A 110 11.69 0.11 -17.19
C GLY A 110 10.83 1.33 -16.90
N ARG A 111 9.70 1.44 -17.60
CA ARG A 111 8.71 2.53 -17.52
C ARG A 111 7.53 2.13 -16.60
N PRO A 112 7.63 2.36 -15.28
CA PRO A 112 6.67 1.81 -14.32
C PRO A 112 5.23 2.31 -14.54
N LEU A 113 5.03 3.58 -14.89
CA LEU A 113 3.68 4.13 -15.13
C LEU A 113 2.97 3.45 -16.29
N ALA A 114 3.64 3.30 -17.43
CA ALA A 114 3.05 2.65 -18.59
C ALA A 114 2.74 1.16 -18.30
N ARG A 115 3.69 0.46 -17.63
CA ARG A 115 3.48 -0.94 -17.22
C ARG A 115 2.31 -1.09 -16.26
N THR A 116 2.14 -0.19 -15.28
CA THR A 116 1.02 -0.22 -14.35
C THR A 116 -0.31 -0.04 -15.08
N ARG A 117 -0.39 0.86 -16.04
CA ARG A 117 -1.60 1.08 -16.85
C ARG A 117 -2.00 -0.19 -17.58
N GLU A 118 -1.08 -0.77 -18.36
CA GLU A 118 -1.34 -2.01 -19.09
C GLU A 118 -1.72 -3.16 -18.14
N TYR A 119 -1.06 -3.24 -16.98
CA TYR A 119 -1.36 -4.25 -15.98
C TYR A 119 -2.81 -4.13 -15.47
N VAL A 120 -3.26 -2.92 -15.15
CA VAL A 120 -4.65 -2.65 -14.70
C VAL A 120 -5.65 -2.95 -15.81
N GLU A 121 -5.37 -2.56 -17.05
CA GLU A 121 -6.24 -2.84 -18.20
C GLU A 121 -6.43 -4.35 -18.42
N VAL A 122 -5.35 -5.13 -18.31
CA VAL A 122 -5.45 -6.60 -18.41
C VAL A 122 -6.23 -7.18 -17.23
N LEU A 123 -6.05 -6.66 -15.99
CA LEU A 123 -6.85 -7.08 -14.83
C LEU A 123 -8.34 -6.80 -15.04
N ARG A 124 -8.71 -5.58 -15.48
CA ARG A 124 -10.10 -5.19 -15.73
C ARG A 124 -10.75 -6.08 -16.79
N ASN A 125 -10.05 -6.35 -17.89
CA ASN A 125 -10.52 -7.25 -18.94
C ASN A 125 -10.74 -8.68 -18.43
N ALA A 126 -9.84 -9.16 -17.56
CA ALA A 126 -9.98 -10.47 -16.94
C ALA A 126 -11.17 -10.55 -15.96
N PHE A 127 -11.41 -9.49 -15.18
CA PHE A 127 -12.52 -9.41 -14.21
C PHE A 127 -13.87 -9.21 -14.91
N ALA A 128 -13.96 -8.39 -15.95
CA ALA A 128 -15.16 -8.22 -16.74
C ALA A 128 -15.59 -9.54 -17.43
N ARG A 129 -14.62 -10.34 -17.86
CA ARG A 129 -14.84 -11.64 -18.50
C ARG A 129 -15.84 -11.59 -19.68
N GLU A 130 -16.01 -10.45 -20.31
CA GLU A 130 -16.94 -10.29 -21.44
C GLU A 130 -16.46 -11.06 -22.66
N GLU A 131 -15.19 -10.84 -23.05
CA GLU A 131 -14.56 -11.44 -24.21
C GLU A 131 -13.36 -12.34 -23.83
N HIS A 132 -12.84 -13.09 -24.78
CA HIS A 132 -11.53 -13.75 -24.62
C HIS A 132 -10.44 -12.67 -24.51
N LEU A 133 -9.56 -12.83 -23.54
CA LEU A 133 -8.51 -11.86 -23.27
C LEU A 133 -7.57 -11.72 -24.49
N THR A 134 -7.63 -10.56 -25.10
CA THR A 134 -6.67 -10.09 -26.10
C THR A 134 -6.10 -8.77 -25.64
N TYR A 135 -4.79 -8.59 -25.72
CA TYR A 135 -4.11 -7.36 -25.36
C TYR A 135 -2.79 -7.25 -26.13
N ASP A 136 -2.57 -6.12 -26.78
CA ASP A 136 -1.34 -5.85 -27.54
C ASP A 136 -0.67 -4.58 -27.02
N GLY A 137 -0.03 -4.69 -25.86
CA GLY A 137 0.71 -3.63 -25.19
C GLY A 137 2.22 -3.76 -25.37
N GLU A 138 2.93 -2.79 -24.85
CA GLU A 138 4.39 -2.79 -24.85
C GLU A 138 4.96 -3.78 -23.80
N PHE A 139 4.30 -3.88 -22.64
CA PHE A 139 4.75 -4.70 -21.53
C PHE A 139 3.98 -6.02 -21.40
N HIS A 140 2.76 -6.04 -21.89
CA HIS A 140 1.88 -7.20 -21.83
C HIS A 140 1.26 -7.50 -23.17
N GLN A 141 1.40 -8.74 -23.64
CA GLN A 141 0.83 -9.21 -24.90
C GLN A 141 0.08 -10.53 -24.66
N HIS A 142 -1.20 -10.57 -25.04
CA HIS A 142 -2.09 -11.71 -24.91
C HIS A 142 -2.92 -11.93 -26.17
N PRO A 143 -2.77 -13.07 -26.92
CA PRO A 143 -1.73 -14.07 -26.72
C PRO A 143 -0.34 -13.53 -27.08
N TYR A 144 0.70 -14.12 -26.49
CA TYR A 144 2.08 -13.75 -26.79
C TYR A 144 2.47 -14.21 -28.18
N THR A 145 2.97 -13.28 -29.01
CA THR A 145 3.42 -13.56 -30.40
C THR A 145 4.88 -13.15 -30.65
N GLY A 146 5.59 -12.71 -29.60
CA GLY A 146 6.96 -12.22 -29.69
C GLY A 146 8.02 -13.34 -29.81
N PRO A 147 9.32 -13.01 -29.69
CA PRO A 147 10.42 -13.95 -29.81
C PRO A 147 10.25 -15.17 -28.87
N GLY A 148 10.45 -16.37 -29.43
CA GLY A 148 10.26 -17.64 -28.68
C GLY A 148 8.81 -18.14 -28.64
N SER A 149 7.84 -17.43 -29.24
CA SER A 149 6.47 -17.93 -29.38
C SER A 149 6.45 -19.21 -30.25
N THR A 150 5.63 -20.17 -29.85
CA THR A 150 5.33 -21.38 -30.65
C THR A 150 4.27 -21.11 -31.73
N GLY A 151 3.59 -19.95 -31.68
CA GLY A 151 2.44 -19.65 -32.52
C GLY A 151 1.16 -20.40 -32.13
N LEU A 152 1.16 -21.20 -31.07
CA LEU A 152 0.00 -21.99 -30.62
C LEU A 152 -0.84 -21.27 -29.55
N GLY A 153 -0.41 -20.09 -29.10
CA GLY A 153 -1.14 -19.27 -28.15
C GLY A 153 -2.49 -18.84 -28.73
N LYS A 154 -3.53 -18.95 -27.94
CA LYS A 154 -4.88 -18.47 -28.29
C LYS A 154 -5.47 -17.65 -27.13
N PRO A 155 -6.35 -16.70 -27.42
CA PRO A 155 -7.07 -15.95 -26.40
C PRO A 155 -7.88 -16.91 -25.49
N LEU A 156 -7.81 -16.67 -24.18
CA LEU A 156 -8.53 -17.46 -23.17
C LEU A 156 -9.38 -16.52 -22.29
N LYS A 157 -10.44 -17.06 -21.71
CA LYS A 157 -11.16 -16.43 -20.60
C LYS A 157 -10.72 -17.05 -19.29
N ILE A 158 -10.68 -16.29 -18.21
CA ILE A 158 -10.54 -16.85 -16.86
C ILE A 158 -11.67 -17.86 -16.64
N MET A 159 -11.35 -19.08 -16.17
CA MET A 159 -12.35 -20.15 -16.04
C MET A 159 -13.32 -19.88 -14.89
N THR A 160 -12.78 -19.47 -13.75
CA THR A 160 -13.59 -19.07 -12.59
C THR A 160 -14.30 -17.77 -12.91
N HIS A 161 -15.63 -17.74 -12.80
CA HIS A 161 -16.39 -16.52 -13.02
C HIS A 161 -16.17 -15.57 -11.84
N PRO A 162 -15.69 -14.34 -12.04
CA PRO A 162 -15.57 -13.36 -10.97
C PRO A 162 -16.93 -13.13 -10.29
N LEU A 163 -16.92 -12.96 -8.97
CA LEU A 163 -18.12 -12.52 -8.22
C LEU A 163 -18.51 -11.10 -8.58
N ARG A 164 -17.52 -10.28 -8.90
CA ARG A 164 -17.65 -8.86 -9.22
C ARG A 164 -16.77 -8.53 -10.41
N ALA A 165 -17.34 -7.93 -11.46
CA ALA A 165 -16.57 -7.40 -12.58
C ALA A 165 -15.77 -6.14 -12.18
N ASP A 166 -16.24 -5.44 -11.17
CA ASP A 166 -15.71 -4.21 -10.57
C ASP A 166 -14.91 -4.47 -9.29
N LEU A 167 -14.22 -5.62 -9.19
CA LEU A 167 -13.33 -5.92 -8.06
C LEU A 167 -12.39 -4.71 -7.81
N PRO A 168 -12.42 -4.11 -6.59
CA PRO A 168 -11.69 -2.87 -6.33
C PRO A 168 -10.18 -3.03 -6.49
N ILE A 169 -9.57 -2.11 -7.24
CA ILE A 169 -8.12 -2.00 -7.42
C ILE A 169 -7.65 -0.69 -6.80
N CYS A 170 -6.72 -0.79 -5.83
CA CYS A 170 -6.00 0.35 -5.30
C CYS A 170 -4.54 0.33 -5.80
N ILE A 171 -3.92 1.50 -5.95
CA ILE A 171 -2.53 1.58 -6.42
C ILE A 171 -1.67 2.32 -5.40
N GLY A 172 -0.52 1.72 -5.02
CA GLY A 172 0.53 2.39 -4.28
C GLY A 172 1.27 3.37 -5.18
N ALA A 173 1.20 4.67 -4.88
CA ALA A 173 1.78 5.73 -5.67
C ALA A 173 2.27 6.89 -4.80
N GLU A 174 3.40 7.53 -5.19
CA GLU A 174 3.98 8.66 -4.45
C GLU A 174 4.25 9.89 -5.32
N GLY A 175 4.67 9.69 -6.57
CA GLY A 175 4.92 10.81 -7.50
C GLY A 175 3.60 11.39 -8.02
N PRO A 176 3.45 12.73 -8.16
CA PRO A 176 2.20 13.35 -8.58
C PRO A 176 1.62 12.77 -9.88
N LYS A 177 2.47 12.49 -10.87
CA LYS A 177 2.05 11.86 -12.13
C LYS A 177 1.49 10.45 -11.93
N ASN A 178 2.05 9.67 -10.97
CA ASN A 178 1.55 8.34 -10.67
C ASN A 178 0.23 8.41 -9.90
N VAL A 179 0.10 9.35 -8.96
CA VAL A 179 -1.15 9.59 -8.22
C VAL A 179 -2.27 10.04 -9.17
N ALA A 180 -2.00 10.98 -10.07
CA ALA A 180 -2.97 11.40 -11.08
C ALA A 180 -3.38 10.25 -12.02
N GLN A 181 -2.42 9.40 -12.45
CA GLN A 181 -2.75 8.19 -13.20
C GLN A 181 -3.60 7.22 -12.38
N THR A 182 -3.28 7.05 -11.10
CA THR A 182 -4.05 6.18 -10.18
C THR A 182 -5.51 6.62 -10.11
N CYS A 183 -5.78 7.92 -9.96
CA CYS A 183 -7.14 8.46 -9.99
C CYS A 183 -7.89 8.18 -11.29
N ALA A 184 -7.16 8.05 -12.41
CA ALA A 184 -7.77 7.82 -13.72
C ALA A 184 -8.08 6.34 -14.02
N ILE A 185 -7.36 5.38 -13.38
CA ILE A 185 -7.43 3.95 -13.77
C ILE A 185 -7.82 3.00 -12.64
N ALA A 186 -7.87 3.48 -11.39
CA ALA A 186 -8.10 2.64 -10.21
C ALA A 186 -9.28 3.15 -9.36
N ASP A 187 -9.65 2.39 -8.35
CA ASP A 187 -10.72 2.71 -7.41
C ASP A 187 -10.19 3.28 -6.08
N GLY A 188 -8.87 3.30 -5.91
CA GLY A 188 -8.25 3.86 -4.71
C GLY A 188 -6.75 4.08 -4.85
N TRP A 189 -6.25 4.89 -3.94
CA TRP A 189 -4.83 5.22 -3.80
C TRP A 189 -4.32 4.81 -2.42
N LEU A 190 -3.15 4.19 -2.37
CA LEU A 190 -2.46 3.79 -1.15
C LEU A 190 -1.21 4.66 -0.99
N PRO A 191 -1.32 5.82 -0.33
CA PRO A 191 -0.16 6.66 -0.02
C PRO A 191 0.75 5.97 1.01
N LEU A 192 2.07 6.12 0.87
CA LEU A 192 2.98 5.70 1.94
C LEU A 192 2.98 6.71 3.08
N TYR A 193 3.09 8.00 2.74
CA TYR A 193 3.00 9.12 3.69
C TYR A 193 2.05 10.17 3.14
N TYR A 194 1.25 10.75 4.02
CA TYR A 194 0.35 11.86 3.73
C TYR A 194 0.31 12.81 4.93
N SER A 195 0.51 14.10 4.69
CA SER A 195 0.33 15.14 5.69
C SER A 195 -0.92 15.96 5.37
N PRO A 196 -1.93 16.00 6.24
CA PRO A 196 -3.09 16.87 6.07
C PRO A 196 -2.75 18.35 6.21
N TYR A 197 -1.55 18.67 6.69
CA TYR A 197 -1.05 20.04 6.85
C TYR A 197 -0.33 20.56 5.60
N ARG A 198 -0.16 19.71 4.57
CA ARG A 198 0.50 20.02 3.28
C ARG A 198 -0.31 19.48 2.10
N PRO A 199 -1.60 19.88 1.99
CA PRO A 199 -2.50 19.34 0.96
C PRO A 199 -2.00 19.66 -0.45
N GLU A 200 -1.28 20.76 -0.64
CA GLU A 200 -0.72 21.20 -1.92
C GLU A 200 0.21 20.17 -2.59
N VAL A 201 0.76 19.24 -1.82
CA VAL A 201 1.63 18.16 -2.36
C VAL A 201 0.86 17.25 -3.30
N TYR A 202 -0.45 17.06 -3.06
CA TYR A 202 -1.26 16.09 -3.79
C TYR A 202 -2.59 16.62 -4.34
N ASP A 203 -3.07 17.80 -3.92
CA ASP A 203 -4.40 18.31 -4.28
C ASP A 203 -4.65 18.30 -5.79
N GLU A 204 -3.71 18.79 -6.59
CA GLU A 204 -3.82 18.78 -8.05
C GLU A 204 -3.87 17.34 -8.60
N ALA A 205 -3.07 16.43 -8.05
CA ALA A 205 -2.99 15.06 -8.53
C ALA A 205 -4.26 14.24 -8.23
N ILE A 206 -4.94 14.53 -7.12
CA ILE A 206 -6.18 13.83 -6.71
C ILE A 206 -7.45 14.56 -7.11
N ALA A 207 -7.37 15.75 -7.71
CA ALA A 207 -8.55 16.54 -8.09
C ALA A 207 -9.51 15.81 -9.05
N GLY A 208 -8.95 14.94 -9.90
CA GLY A 208 -9.72 14.14 -10.88
C GLY A 208 -10.21 12.78 -10.37
N ARG A 209 -10.11 12.47 -9.07
CA ARG A 209 -10.56 11.19 -8.54
C ARG A 209 -12.08 11.00 -8.68
N PRO A 210 -12.56 9.78 -8.99
CA PRO A 210 -13.98 9.52 -9.07
C PRO A 210 -14.67 9.55 -7.69
N GLU A 211 -15.98 9.68 -7.68
CA GLU A 211 -16.78 9.49 -6.47
C GLU A 211 -16.58 8.07 -5.89
N GLY A 212 -16.50 7.95 -4.58
CA GLY A 212 -16.26 6.68 -3.89
C GLY A 212 -14.79 6.22 -3.93
N PHE A 213 -13.87 7.04 -4.46
CA PHE A 213 -12.44 6.71 -4.49
C PHE A 213 -11.85 6.58 -3.08
N GLU A 214 -11.30 5.42 -2.75
CA GLU A 214 -10.75 5.17 -1.42
C GLU A 214 -9.28 5.61 -1.31
N ILE A 215 -8.91 6.17 -0.15
CA ILE A 215 -7.54 6.55 0.17
C ILE A 215 -7.18 6.01 1.57
N PRO A 216 -6.90 4.70 1.69
CA PRO A 216 -6.42 4.09 2.92
C PRO A 216 -4.96 4.47 3.19
N LEU A 217 -4.69 5.06 4.34
CA LEU A 217 -3.36 5.51 4.77
C LEU A 217 -2.82 4.65 5.91
N ASN A 218 -1.60 4.16 5.77
CA ASN A 218 -0.91 3.49 6.88
C ASN A 218 -0.49 4.54 7.92
N MET A 219 -0.91 4.36 9.18
CA MET A 219 -0.75 5.33 10.25
C MET A 219 -0.06 4.71 11.47
N ILE A 220 0.98 5.37 11.97
CA ILE A 220 1.50 5.06 13.29
C ILE A 220 0.68 5.82 14.32
N VAL A 221 0.03 5.07 15.22
CA VAL A 221 -0.66 5.59 16.39
C VAL A 221 0.12 5.16 17.62
N ASN A 222 0.54 6.11 18.46
CA ASN A 222 1.33 5.83 19.65
C ASN A 222 0.88 6.72 20.81
N VAL A 223 0.20 6.12 21.79
CA VAL A 223 -0.28 6.84 22.99
C VAL A 223 0.85 6.94 24.00
N THR A 224 1.29 8.16 24.28
CA THR A 224 2.40 8.46 25.17
C THR A 224 2.35 9.91 25.68
N ASP A 225 2.91 10.16 26.87
CA ASP A 225 3.10 11.52 27.38
C ASP A 225 4.38 12.17 26.82
N ASP A 226 5.34 11.37 26.35
CA ASP A 226 6.59 11.82 25.72
C ASP A 226 6.49 11.69 24.19
N VAL A 227 6.08 12.77 23.55
CA VAL A 227 5.92 12.83 22.07
C VAL A 227 7.25 12.59 21.36
N THR A 228 8.35 13.16 21.84
CA THR A 228 9.67 13.03 21.20
C THR A 228 10.13 11.57 21.17
N ALA A 229 10.03 10.88 22.29
CA ALA A 229 10.33 9.45 22.36
C ALA A 229 9.32 8.63 21.54
N GLY A 230 8.05 9.03 21.53
CA GLY A 230 6.97 8.39 20.77
C GLY A 230 7.14 8.45 19.27
N LEU A 231 7.86 9.43 18.72
CA LEU A 231 8.15 9.58 17.29
C LEU A 231 9.31 8.70 16.80
N ILE A 232 10.10 8.11 17.69
CA ILE A 232 11.27 7.30 17.30
C ILE A 232 10.91 6.17 16.32
N PRO A 233 9.83 5.38 16.49
CA PRO A 233 9.47 4.34 15.53
C PRO A 233 9.20 4.89 14.12
N MET A 234 8.58 6.08 14.01
CA MET A 234 8.37 6.75 12.74
C MET A 234 9.71 7.20 12.12
N LYS A 235 10.60 7.80 12.90
CA LYS A 235 11.94 8.20 12.44
C LYS A 235 12.73 7.01 11.91
N MET A 236 12.67 5.86 12.57
CA MET A 236 13.32 4.63 12.13
C MET A 236 12.77 4.15 10.77
N SER A 237 11.45 4.17 10.62
CA SER A 237 10.79 3.83 9.35
C SER A 237 11.20 4.79 8.23
N ILE A 238 11.14 6.09 8.47
CA ILE A 238 11.50 7.12 7.48
C ILE A 238 12.98 6.99 7.09
N ALA A 239 13.89 6.85 8.04
CA ALA A 239 15.32 6.68 7.75
C ALA A 239 15.58 5.44 6.86
N LEU A 240 14.87 4.34 7.10
CA LEU A 240 14.93 3.14 6.27
C LEU A 240 14.42 3.41 4.84
N TYR A 241 13.24 4.01 4.69
CA TYR A 241 12.63 4.26 3.38
C TYR A 241 13.44 5.30 2.59
N ILE A 242 13.82 6.40 3.20
CA ILE A 242 14.59 7.48 2.55
C ILE A 242 16.01 7.03 2.26
N GLY A 243 16.65 6.30 3.18
CA GLY A 243 18.05 5.90 3.03
C GLY A 243 18.25 4.56 2.34
N GLY A 244 17.41 3.56 2.63
CA GLY A 244 17.63 2.16 2.26
C GLY A 244 16.79 1.64 1.11
N MET A 245 15.64 2.24 0.82
CA MET A 245 14.67 1.71 -0.14
C MET A 245 14.76 2.36 -1.54
N GLY A 246 15.91 2.88 -1.92
CA GLY A 246 16.14 3.48 -3.24
C GLY A 246 17.60 3.80 -3.50
N ALA A 247 17.98 3.99 -4.76
CA ALA A 247 19.32 4.43 -5.14
C ALA A 247 19.48 5.95 -4.92
N LYS A 248 20.70 6.41 -4.72
CA LYS A 248 21.01 7.86 -4.68
C LYS A 248 20.48 8.53 -5.94
N GLY A 249 19.64 9.56 -5.79
CA GLY A 249 19.02 10.30 -6.89
C GLY A 249 17.78 9.63 -7.53
N GLN A 250 17.41 8.41 -7.14
CA GLN A 250 16.24 7.69 -7.64
C GLN A 250 15.42 7.05 -6.50
N ASN A 251 15.27 7.76 -5.40
CA ASN A 251 14.45 7.34 -4.28
C ASN A 251 13.16 8.17 -4.24
N PHE A 252 12.02 7.53 -4.47
CA PHE A 252 10.71 8.18 -4.46
C PHE A 252 10.36 8.77 -3.10
N HIS A 253 10.78 8.13 -2.02
CA HIS A 253 10.52 8.56 -0.66
C HIS A 253 11.32 9.82 -0.28
N THR A 254 12.59 9.91 -0.72
CA THR A 254 13.38 11.13 -0.59
C THR A 254 12.71 12.29 -1.33
N GLN A 255 12.24 12.03 -2.57
CA GLN A 255 11.55 13.05 -3.36
C GLN A 255 10.22 13.47 -2.71
N LEU A 256 9.49 12.56 -2.05
CA LEU A 256 8.26 12.88 -1.35
C LEU A 256 8.53 13.81 -0.16
N MET A 257 9.48 13.45 0.71
CA MET A 257 9.86 14.27 1.85
C MET A 257 10.35 15.67 1.39
N SER A 258 11.10 15.74 0.27
CA SER A 258 11.53 17.01 -0.33
C SER A 258 10.35 17.86 -0.78
N ARG A 259 9.34 17.26 -1.44
CA ARG A 259 8.11 17.99 -1.84
C ARG A 259 7.29 18.49 -0.64
N MET A 260 7.39 17.78 0.49
CA MET A 260 6.78 18.23 1.76
C MET A 260 7.58 19.35 2.44
N GLY A 261 8.62 19.90 1.78
CA GLY A 261 9.39 21.05 2.29
C GLY A 261 10.58 20.69 3.17
N PHE A 262 10.98 19.41 3.25
CA PHE A 262 12.11 18.92 4.04
C PHE A 262 13.25 18.40 3.15
N GLU A 263 13.59 19.14 2.09
CA GLU A 263 14.57 18.70 1.08
C GLU A 263 15.96 18.50 1.67
N ALA A 264 16.44 19.47 2.45
CA ALA A 264 17.78 19.42 3.05
C ALA A 264 17.92 18.23 4.01
N GLU A 265 16.90 18.00 4.84
CA GLU A 265 16.85 16.90 5.81
C GLU A 265 16.72 15.56 5.10
N ALA A 266 15.90 15.45 4.05
CA ALA A 266 15.77 14.23 3.26
C ALA A 266 17.11 13.80 2.65
N HIS A 267 17.87 14.74 2.08
CA HIS A 267 19.20 14.48 1.55
C HIS A 267 20.19 14.10 2.65
N ARG A 268 20.13 14.77 3.79
CA ARG A 268 21.01 14.46 4.93
C ARG A 268 20.75 13.06 5.50
N VAL A 269 19.50 12.69 5.67
CA VAL A 269 19.10 11.34 6.12
C VAL A 269 19.61 10.28 5.15
N GLN A 270 19.41 10.49 3.83
CA GLN A 270 19.89 9.56 2.81
C GLN A 270 21.41 9.41 2.82
N GLU A 271 22.16 10.51 2.91
CA GLU A 271 23.61 10.50 2.97
C GLU A 271 24.13 9.69 4.17
N LEU A 272 23.67 10.01 5.38
CA LEU A 272 24.05 9.33 6.61
C LEU A 272 23.73 7.84 6.56
N PHE A 273 22.55 7.46 6.05
CA PHE A 273 22.15 6.08 5.94
C PHE A 273 23.04 5.29 4.98
N LEU A 274 23.35 5.86 3.81
CA LEU A 274 24.23 5.23 2.81
C LEU A 274 25.70 5.12 3.28
N GLU A 275 26.13 6.01 4.16
CA GLU A 275 27.42 5.92 4.86
C GLU A 275 27.45 4.88 5.98
N GLY A 276 26.32 4.21 6.27
CA GLY A 276 26.19 3.24 7.35
C GLY A 276 25.96 3.85 8.74
N ARG A 277 25.83 5.15 8.85
CA ARG A 277 25.60 5.94 10.09
C ARG A 277 24.11 5.96 10.44
N ARG A 278 23.55 4.78 10.67
CA ARG A 278 22.09 4.60 10.79
C ARG A 278 21.47 5.35 11.95
N GLU A 279 22.11 5.37 13.12
CA GLU A 279 21.61 6.08 14.30
C GLU A 279 21.55 7.61 14.04
N GLU A 280 22.58 8.14 13.40
CA GLU A 280 22.60 9.55 13.03
C GLU A 280 21.58 9.87 11.92
N ALA A 281 21.35 8.95 10.98
CA ALA A 281 20.28 9.09 9.99
C ALA A 281 18.90 9.16 10.66
N ILE A 282 18.64 8.30 11.65
CA ILE A 282 17.40 8.33 12.41
C ILE A 282 17.25 9.64 13.19
N ALA A 283 18.33 10.09 13.85
CA ALA A 283 18.33 11.36 14.59
C ALA A 283 18.13 12.59 13.69
N ALA A 284 18.58 12.52 12.43
CA ALA A 284 18.45 13.60 11.45
C ALA A 284 17.02 13.74 10.86
N VAL A 285 16.12 12.76 11.07
CA VAL A 285 14.72 12.91 10.65
C VAL A 285 14.04 13.95 11.54
N PRO A 286 13.42 15.01 10.98
CA PRO A 286 12.74 16.05 11.76
C PRO A 286 11.54 15.52 12.55
N ASP A 287 11.39 15.98 13.79
CA ASP A 287 10.20 15.70 14.61
C ASP A 287 8.94 16.21 13.94
N ASP A 288 8.97 17.44 13.40
CA ASP A 288 7.82 18.06 12.74
C ASP A 288 7.32 17.23 11.55
N PHE A 289 8.24 16.68 10.73
CA PHE A 289 7.86 15.80 9.63
C PHE A 289 7.16 14.52 10.12
N CYS A 290 7.75 13.87 11.14
CA CYS A 290 7.19 12.66 11.72
C CYS A 290 5.83 12.93 12.36
N ASP A 291 5.69 14.06 13.05
CA ASP A 291 4.47 14.44 13.73
C ASP A 291 3.33 14.76 12.76
N GLU A 292 3.64 15.39 11.62
CA GLU A 292 2.62 15.68 10.58
C GLU A 292 2.00 14.41 9.97
N ILE A 293 2.73 13.30 9.93
CA ILE A 293 2.33 12.05 9.27
C ILE A 293 2.05 10.90 10.25
N SER A 294 1.88 11.21 11.54
CA SER A 294 1.57 10.22 12.57
C SER A 294 0.64 10.79 13.64
N LEU A 295 0.07 9.93 14.46
CA LEU A 295 -0.77 10.26 15.61
C LEU A 295 -0.07 9.84 16.90
N VAL A 296 0.74 10.73 17.47
CA VAL A 296 1.56 10.45 18.66
C VAL A 296 1.25 11.45 19.76
N GLY A 297 1.09 10.99 20.99
CA GLY A 297 0.87 11.82 22.17
C GLY A 297 -0.20 11.28 23.12
N THR A 298 -0.73 12.15 23.97
CA THR A 298 -1.86 11.80 24.83
C THR A 298 -3.12 11.53 24.02
N PRO A 299 -4.12 10.82 24.55
CA PRO A 299 -5.39 10.59 23.86
C PRO A 299 -6.05 11.87 23.37
N GLU A 300 -5.99 12.95 24.14
CA GLU A 300 -6.54 14.27 23.78
C GLU A 300 -5.81 14.83 22.57
N ARG A 301 -4.49 14.86 22.60
CA ARG A 301 -3.67 15.34 21.48
C ARG A 301 -3.92 14.55 20.20
N ILE A 302 -4.05 13.22 20.32
CA ILE A 302 -4.34 12.37 19.17
C ILE A 302 -5.70 12.71 18.56
N ARG A 303 -6.76 12.89 19.37
CA ARG A 303 -8.11 13.29 18.89
C ARG A 303 -8.09 14.65 18.20
N ASP A 304 -7.40 15.62 18.77
CA ASP A 304 -7.26 16.95 18.16
C ASP A 304 -6.59 16.88 16.79
N ARG A 305 -5.56 16.04 16.66
CA ARG A 305 -4.85 15.87 15.39
C ARG A 305 -5.59 14.98 14.38
N LEU A 306 -6.37 14.02 14.86
CA LEU A 306 -7.21 13.15 14.03
C LEU A 306 -8.19 13.98 13.19
N GLN A 307 -8.71 15.07 13.72
CA GLN A 307 -9.63 15.96 12.98
C GLN A 307 -9.03 16.44 11.65
N ALA A 308 -7.73 16.74 11.60
CA ALA A 308 -7.08 17.15 10.35
C ALA A 308 -7.09 16.04 9.29
N PHE A 309 -6.98 14.78 9.70
CA PHE A 309 -7.09 13.63 8.80
C PHE A 309 -8.55 13.40 8.37
N GLU A 310 -9.52 13.61 9.26
CA GLU A 310 -10.95 13.52 8.95
C GLU A 310 -11.41 14.59 7.96
N ASP A 311 -10.83 15.79 8.05
CA ASP A 311 -11.10 16.92 7.13
C ASP A 311 -10.35 16.76 5.79
N SER A 312 -9.45 15.79 5.68
CA SER A 312 -8.66 15.50 4.48
C SER A 312 -9.35 14.47 3.57
N PRO A 313 -8.83 14.21 2.35
CA PRO A 313 -9.36 13.18 1.46
C PRO A 313 -9.08 11.74 1.92
N ILE A 314 -8.40 11.52 3.04
CA ILE A 314 -8.13 10.19 3.60
C ILE A 314 -9.45 9.53 4.03
N THR A 315 -9.68 8.30 3.59
CA THR A 315 -10.93 7.57 3.88
C THR A 315 -10.79 6.56 5.02
N MET A 316 -9.59 6.04 5.23
CA MET A 316 -9.29 5.00 6.22
C MET A 316 -7.89 5.20 6.80
N LEU A 317 -7.75 4.97 8.11
CA LEU A 317 -6.44 4.86 8.78
C LEU A 317 -6.15 3.40 9.08
N ASN A 318 -5.05 2.88 8.53
CA ASN A 318 -4.58 1.52 8.79
C ASN A 318 -3.54 1.55 9.91
N VAL A 319 -3.84 0.96 11.03
CA VAL A 319 -2.95 0.92 12.20
C VAL A 319 -2.37 -0.48 12.39
N SER A 320 -1.16 -0.58 12.90
CA SER A 320 -0.60 -1.83 13.38
C SER A 320 -0.90 -2.01 14.87
N ALA A 321 -1.09 -3.25 15.33
CA ALA A 321 -1.28 -3.57 16.72
C ALA A 321 -0.61 -4.91 17.08
N ARG A 322 -0.06 -5.01 18.29
CA ARG A 322 0.60 -6.22 18.81
C ARG A 322 -0.19 -6.88 19.93
N SER A 323 -1.28 -6.25 20.37
CA SER A 323 -2.12 -6.73 21.45
C SER A 323 -3.57 -6.29 21.29
N VAL A 324 -4.47 -7.01 21.97
CA VAL A 324 -5.88 -6.63 22.08
C VAL A 324 -6.06 -5.24 22.70
N ALA A 325 -5.17 -4.87 23.64
CA ALA A 325 -5.23 -3.56 24.29
C ALA A 325 -4.95 -2.44 23.28
N GLU A 326 -3.94 -2.60 22.42
CA GLU A 326 -3.64 -1.63 21.36
C GLU A 326 -4.77 -1.54 20.32
N LEU A 327 -5.39 -2.67 19.94
CA LEU A 327 -6.56 -2.67 19.05
C LEU A 327 -7.74 -1.88 19.64
N ARG A 328 -8.06 -2.11 20.92
CA ARG A 328 -9.15 -1.38 21.62
C ARG A 328 -8.83 0.10 21.71
N GLN A 329 -7.60 0.45 22.08
CA GLN A 329 -7.18 1.84 22.20
C GLN A 329 -7.30 2.58 20.87
N ALA A 330 -6.86 1.96 19.77
CA ALA A 330 -7.02 2.56 18.44
C ALA A 330 -8.50 2.70 18.03
N ALA A 331 -9.34 1.70 18.32
CA ALA A 331 -10.78 1.77 18.06
C ALA A 331 -11.45 2.90 18.85
N GLU A 332 -11.16 3.03 20.16
CA GLU A 332 -11.69 4.10 21.01
C GLU A 332 -11.23 5.50 20.59
N LEU A 333 -10.04 5.62 20.00
CA LEU A 333 -9.51 6.90 19.55
C LEU A 333 -10.07 7.33 18.20
N ILE A 334 -10.29 6.38 17.28
CA ILE A 334 -10.59 6.66 15.87
C ILE A 334 -12.07 6.45 15.54
N LEU A 335 -12.72 5.48 16.16
CA LEU A 335 -14.15 5.20 15.91
C LEU A 335 -15.07 5.86 16.94
N GLY A 336 -14.56 6.27 18.10
CA GLY A 336 -15.29 6.91 19.20
C GLY A 336 -15.79 5.92 20.21
#